data_217105600f989c13e37e682ce9cead71
#
_entry.id   217105600f989c13e37e682ce9cead71
#
_cell.length_a   1.000
_cell.length_b   1.000
_cell.length_c   1.000
_cell.angle_alpha   90.00
_cell.angle_beta   90.00
_cell.angle_gamma   90.00
#
_symmetry.space_group_name_H-M   'P 1'
#
loop_
_entity.id
_entity.type
_entity.pdbx_description
1 polymer ?
#
loop_
_entity_poly.entity_id
_entity_poly.type
_entity_poly.pdbx_seq_one_letter_code
_entity_poly.pdbx_strand_id
1 'polypeptide(L)'
;MTEIDRHDTDILILGSGGAGLFAALHAHKAAPGARITVAVKGLLGKCGCTRMVQGGYNVALDPRDSLERHFMDTIEGGKWLNHQDLAWNLVVGAVERIRELENELGCYFDRNPDRSRRQKAFAGQTFDRTVHKGSLTGIEIINRLAEQVWARGIDRLEEHRAVADRKSVV
;
A
#
# COMPACT_ATOMS: atom_id res chain seq x y z
N MET A 1 -37.28 -15.18 6.72
CA MET A 1 -36.38 -14.39 7.60
C MET A 1 -34.99 -14.57 7.02
N THR A 2 -34.31 -13.50 6.62
CA THR A 2 -32.92 -13.57 6.18
C THR A 2 -32.07 -13.89 7.42
N GLU A 3 -31.36 -14.99 7.38
CA GLU A 3 -30.40 -15.37 8.40
C GLU A 3 -29.28 -14.31 8.44
N ILE A 4 -28.95 -13.82 9.62
CA ILE A 4 -27.89 -12.83 9.80
C ILE A 4 -26.66 -13.57 10.26
N ASP A 5 -25.65 -13.64 9.40
CA ASP A 5 -24.33 -14.12 9.75
C ASP A 5 -23.60 -13.11 10.62
N ARG A 6 -23.02 -13.59 11.71
CA ARG A 6 -22.24 -12.77 12.64
C ARG A 6 -20.77 -13.16 12.61
N HIS A 7 -19.91 -12.19 12.34
CA HIS A 7 -18.45 -12.37 12.37
C HIS A 7 -17.85 -11.48 13.45
N ASP A 8 -17.15 -12.10 14.40
CA ASP A 8 -16.46 -11.39 15.47
C ASP A 8 -14.98 -11.27 15.11
N THR A 9 -14.46 -10.04 15.14
CA THR A 9 -13.06 -9.72 14.86
C THR A 9 -12.57 -8.60 15.78
N ASP A 10 -11.27 -8.58 16.07
CA ASP A 10 -10.68 -7.55 16.92
C ASP A 10 -10.27 -6.33 16.09
N ILE A 11 -9.88 -6.56 14.82
CA ILE A 11 -9.51 -5.49 13.88
C ILE A 11 -10.21 -5.77 12.54
N LEU A 12 -11.11 -4.89 12.14
CA LEU A 12 -11.77 -4.94 10.84
C LEU A 12 -11.15 -3.91 9.89
N ILE A 13 -10.67 -4.37 8.73
CA ILE A 13 -10.10 -3.53 7.69
C ILE A 13 -11.03 -3.54 6.48
N LEU A 14 -11.48 -2.36 6.07
CA LEU A 14 -12.38 -2.20 4.92
C LEU A 14 -11.60 -1.85 3.66
N GLY A 15 -11.53 -2.82 2.74
CA GLY A 15 -10.86 -2.68 1.45
C GLY A 15 -9.51 -3.37 1.38
N SER A 16 -9.21 -3.93 0.20
CA SER A 16 -7.99 -4.69 -0.10
C SER A 16 -7.09 -4.01 -1.14
N GLY A 17 -7.07 -2.69 -1.17
CA GLY A 17 -6.04 -1.92 -1.87
C GLY A 17 -4.70 -1.97 -1.12
N GLY A 18 -3.66 -1.32 -1.65
CA GLY A 18 -2.35 -1.30 -1.01
C GLY A 18 -2.39 -0.88 0.46
N ALA A 19 -3.13 0.17 0.80
CA ALA A 19 -3.26 0.65 2.17
C ALA A 19 -3.90 -0.38 3.10
N GLY A 20 -5.01 -1.00 2.67
CA GLY A 20 -5.71 -2.00 3.49
C GLY A 20 -4.88 -3.27 3.72
N LEU A 21 -4.23 -3.78 2.67
CA LEU A 21 -3.38 -4.96 2.81
C LEU A 21 -2.13 -4.68 3.66
N PHE A 22 -1.50 -3.51 3.50
CA PHE A 22 -0.41 -3.10 4.40
C PHE A 22 -0.88 -2.98 5.85
N ALA A 23 -2.05 -2.35 6.09
CA ALA A 23 -2.62 -2.25 7.42
C ALA A 23 -2.86 -3.63 8.05
N ALA A 24 -3.36 -4.60 7.29
CA ALA A 24 -3.57 -5.97 7.75
C ALA A 24 -2.27 -6.65 8.17
N LEU A 25 -1.22 -6.53 7.34
CA LEU A 25 0.08 -7.13 7.62
C LEU A 25 0.77 -6.49 8.83
N HIS A 26 0.69 -5.17 8.95
CA HIS A 26 1.25 -4.44 10.10
C HIS A 26 0.46 -4.72 11.38
N ALA A 27 -0.87 -4.80 11.31
CA ALA A 27 -1.71 -5.19 12.45
C ALA A 27 -1.36 -6.60 12.94
N HIS A 28 -1.21 -7.55 12.01
CA HIS A 28 -0.80 -8.91 12.34
C HIS A 28 0.59 -8.98 12.99
N LYS A 29 1.54 -8.17 12.50
CA LYS A 29 2.90 -8.07 13.08
C LYS A 29 2.87 -7.43 14.49
N ALA A 30 2.04 -6.41 14.70
CA ALA A 30 1.96 -5.68 15.95
C ALA A 30 1.13 -6.41 17.02
N ALA A 31 0.13 -7.19 16.61
CA ALA A 31 -0.78 -7.90 17.51
C ALA A 31 -1.00 -9.35 17.03
N PRO A 32 -0.01 -10.25 17.20
CA PRO A 32 -0.06 -11.63 16.64
C PRO A 32 -1.22 -12.48 17.16
N GLY A 33 -1.82 -12.12 18.30
CA GLY A 33 -2.98 -12.82 18.87
C GLY A 33 -4.34 -12.24 18.49
N ALA A 34 -4.38 -11.11 17.77
CA ALA A 34 -5.62 -10.46 17.38
C ALA A 34 -6.23 -11.15 16.14
N ARG A 35 -7.55 -11.29 16.14
CA ARG A 35 -8.31 -11.72 14.97
C ARG A 35 -8.45 -10.53 14.03
N ILE A 36 -7.86 -10.62 12.86
CA ILE A 36 -7.86 -9.55 11.86
C ILE A 36 -8.66 -10.01 10.66
N THR A 37 -9.62 -9.21 10.24
CA THR A 37 -10.47 -9.51 9.08
C THR A 37 -10.39 -8.38 8.06
N VAL A 38 -10.11 -8.74 6.81
CA VAL A 38 -10.17 -7.82 5.67
C VAL A 38 -11.48 -8.03 4.93
N ALA A 39 -12.38 -7.06 4.97
CA ALA A 39 -13.64 -7.10 4.21
C ALA A 39 -13.50 -6.31 2.91
N VAL A 40 -13.88 -6.93 1.80
CA VAL A 40 -13.76 -6.33 0.46
C VAL A 40 -15.00 -6.63 -0.39
N LYS A 41 -15.49 -5.64 -1.11
CA LYS A 41 -16.69 -5.78 -1.95
C LYS A 41 -16.49 -6.60 -3.24
N GLY A 42 -15.28 -6.94 -3.58
CA GLY A 42 -14.91 -7.86 -4.67
C GLY A 42 -13.97 -8.94 -4.14
N LEU A 43 -12.99 -9.36 -4.94
CA LEU A 43 -11.98 -10.34 -4.54
C LEU A 43 -10.72 -9.67 -3.99
N LEU A 44 -10.09 -10.27 -3.01
CA LEU A 44 -8.88 -9.77 -2.37
C LEU A 44 -7.75 -9.58 -3.40
N GLY A 45 -7.13 -8.38 -3.41
CA GLY A 45 -6.06 -8.06 -4.34
C GLY A 45 -6.48 -7.98 -5.82
N LYS A 46 -7.76 -8.08 -6.15
CA LYS A 46 -8.25 -8.01 -7.54
C LYS A 46 -8.94 -6.69 -7.87
N CYS A 47 -9.14 -5.82 -6.89
CA CYS A 47 -9.79 -4.51 -7.05
C CYS A 47 -8.99 -3.41 -6.33
N GLY A 48 -9.41 -2.15 -6.54
CA GLY A 48 -8.78 -0.97 -5.96
C GLY A 48 -7.76 -0.30 -6.88
N CYS A 49 -7.47 0.98 -6.57
CA CYS A 49 -6.61 1.81 -7.42
C CYS A 49 -5.16 1.31 -7.48
N THR A 50 -4.62 0.72 -6.42
CA THR A 50 -3.24 0.22 -6.40
C THR A 50 -2.97 -0.77 -7.53
N ARG A 51 -3.91 -1.65 -7.85
CA ARG A 51 -3.77 -2.62 -8.93
C ARG A 51 -3.64 -1.96 -10.31
N MET A 52 -4.20 -0.77 -10.47
CA MET A 52 -4.23 -0.02 -11.75
C MET A 52 -2.96 0.79 -12.00
N VAL A 53 -2.06 0.90 -11.01
CA VAL A 53 -0.84 1.70 -11.11
C VAL A 53 0.15 1.07 -12.09
N GLN A 54 0.50 1.81 -13.13
CA GLN A 54 1.49 1.43 -14.14
C GLN A 54 2.82 2.16 -13.93
N GLY A 55 2.76 3.42 -13.49
CA GLY A 55 3.90 4.33 -13.45
C GLY A 55 5.04 3.86 -12.56
N GLY A 56 4.75 3.55 -11.32
CA GLY A 56 5.74 3.13 -10.36
C GLY A 56 5.50 3.70 -8.96
N TYR A 57 6.52 3.57 -8.13
CA TYR A 57 6.56 3.98 -6.74
C TYR A 57 7.64 5.05 -6.56
N ASN A 58 7.24 6.26 -6.18
CA ASN A 58 8.17 7.39 -6.01
C ASN A 58 8.84 7.32 -4.65
N VAL A 59 10.18 7.34 -4.65
CA VAL A 59 10.96 7.28 -3.41
C VAL A 59 12.36 7.85 -3.63
N ALA A 60 12.81 8.73 -2.74
CA ALA A 60 14.14 9.31 -2.77
C ALA A 60 15.16 8.28 -2.24
N LEU A 61 15.86 7.60 -3.15
CA LEU A 61 16.88 6.58 -2.82
C LEU A 61 18.29 6.99 -3.27
N ASP A 62 18.41 7.79 -4.30
CA ASP A 62 19.68 8.26 -4.83
C ASP A 62 20.27 9.32 -3.88
N PRO A 63 21.57 9.25 -3.52
CA PRO A 63 22.22 10.26 -2.67
C PRO A 63 22.17 11.69 -3.20
N ARG A 64 21.92 11.86 -4.50
CA ARG A 64 21.76 13.18 -5.14
C ARG A 64 20.33 13.74 -5.05
N ASP A 65 19.36 12.91 -4.66
CA ASP A 65 17.99 13.30 -4.36
C ASP A 65 17.83 13.59 -2.86
N SER A 66 16.70 14.16 -2.43
CA SER A 66 16.41 14.35 -1.01
C SER A 66 14.92 14.20 -0.70
N LEU A 67 14.61 13.99 0.58
CA LEU A 67 13.23 13.95 1.06
C LEU A 67 12.53 15.28 0.86
N GLU A 68 13.24 16.40 1.10
CA GLU A 68 12.72 17.75 0.93
C GLU A 68 12.38 18.04 -0.55
N ARG A 69 13.24 17.61 -1.49
CA ARG A 69 12.97 17.74 -2.92
C ARG A 69 11.76 16.91 -3.32
N HIS A 70 11.67 15.68 -2.85
CA HIS A 70 10.51 14.80 -3.10
C HIS A 70 9.23 15.39 -2.50
N PHE A 71 9.31 15.95 -1.29
CA PHE A 71 8.20 16.65 -0.66
C PHE A 71 7.75 17.87 -1.47
N MET A 72 8.68 18.74 -1.88
CA MET A 72 8.34 19.92 -2.67
C MET A 72 7.70 19.57 -4.01
N ASP A 73 8.25 18.58 -4.74
CA ASP A 73 7.63 18.09 -5.98
C ASP A 73 6.19 17.58 -5.73
N THR A 74 5.95 16.94 -4.58
CA THR A 74 4.61 16.47 -4.21
C THR A 74 3.66 17.64 -3.93
N ILE A 75 4.09 18.64 -3.19
CA ILE A 75 3.29 19.84 -2.86
C ILE A 75 2.98 20.68 -4.11
N GLU A 76 3.98 20.94 -4.93
CA GLU A 76 3.82 21.70 -6.17
C GLU A 76 2.94 20.95 -7.18
N GLY A 77 3.13 19.63 -7.31
CA GLY A 77 2.29 18.76 -8.14
C GLY A 77 0.83 18.77 -7.71
N GLY A 78 0.57 18.83 -6.41
CA GLY A 78 -0.74 18.97 -5.81
C GLY A 78 -1.28 20.41 -5.77
N LYS A 79 -0.56 21.38 -6.39
CA LYS A 79 -0.94 22.79 -6.45
C LYS A 79 -1.20 23.40 -5.06
N TRP A 80 -0.44 22.99 -4.06
CA TRP A 80 -0.54 23.45 -2.67
C TRP A 80 -1.85 23.10 -1.97
N LEU A 81 -2.67 22.22 -2.54
CA LEU A 81 -3.92 21.73 -1.93
C LEU A 81 -3.71 20.51 -1.03
N ASN A 82 -2.49 20.01 -0.97
CA ASN A 82 -2.13 18.83 -0.18
C ASN A 82 -2.22 19.10 1.32
N HIS A 83 -2.58 18.06 2.06
CA HIS A 83 -2.33 18.05 3.50
C HIS A 83 -0.83 17.81 3.72
N GLN A 84 -0.11 18.85 4.13
CA GLN A 84 1.36 18.86 4.14
C GLN A 84 1.96 17.80 5.07
N ASP A 85 1.40 17.61 6.27
CA ASP A 85 1.88 16.59 7.21
C ASP A 85 1.72 15.17 6.63
N LEU A 86 0.62 14.90 5.92
CA LEU A 86 0.42 13.60 5.26
C LEU A 86 1.39 13.41 4.09
N ALA A 87 1.66 14.46 3.32
CA ALA A 87 2.64 14.43 2.24
C ALA A 87 4.05 14.18 2.78
N TRP A 88 4.42 14.83 3.88
CA TRP A 88 5.71 14.62 4.54
C TRP A 88 5.85 13.18 5.07
N ASN A 89 4.84 12.69 5.79
CA ASN A 89 4.82 11.31 6.30
C ASN A 89 4.92 10.28 5.18
N LEU A 90 4.27 10.52 4.03
CA LEU A 90 4.38 9.66 2.86
C LEU A 90 5.81 9.63 2.32
N VAL A 91 6.44 10.78 2.14
CA VAL A 91 7.79 10.90 1.58
C VAL A 91 8.83 10.24 2.48
N VAL A 92 8.78 10.53 3.79
CA VAL A 92 9.68 9.93 4.79
C VAL A 92 9.47 8.41 4.87
N GLY A 93 8.22 7.98 4.98
CA GLY A 93 7.87 6.56 5.09
C GLY A 93 8.20 5.75 3.84
N ALA A 94 8.20 6.38 2.65
CA ALA A 94 8.40 5.70 1.38
C ALA A 94 9.72 4.90 1.33
N VAL A 95 10.79 5.44 1.92
CA VAL A 95 12.12 4.81 1.91
C VAL A 95 12.15 3.49 2.68
N GLU A 96 11.47 3.44 3.82
CA GLU A 96 11.37 2.22 4.62
C GLU A 96 10.41 1.23 3.95
N ARG A 97 9.29 1.70 3.46
CA ARG A 97 8.27 0.85 2.84
C ARG A 97 8.75 0.17 1.55
N ILE A 98 9.56 0.81 0.72
CA ILE A 98 10.11 0.15 -0.47
C ILE A 98 11.07 -0.99 -0.09
N ARG A 99 11.81 -0.84 0.99
CA ARG A 99 12.69 -1.89 1.51
C ARG A 99 11.89 -3.07 2.07
N GLU A 100 10.83 -2.78 2.81
CA GLU A 100 9.92 -3.80 3.33
C GLU A 100 9.23 -4.57 2.20
N LEU A 101 8.72 -3.87 1.16
CA LEU A 101 8.12 -4.49 -0.01
C LEU A 101 9.05 -5.52 -0.67
N GLU A 102 10.34 -5.22 -0.81
CA GLU A 102 11.29 -6.14 -1.40
C GLU A 102 11.77 -7.23 -0.43
N ASN A 103 12.22 -6.84 0.75
CA ASN A 103 12.97 -7.73 1.63
C ASN A 103 12.08 -8.62 2.49
N GLU A 104 10.89 -8.15 2.87
CA GLU A 104 9.97 -8.86 3.75
C GLU A 104 8.76 -9.44 3.00
N LEU A 105 8.27 -8.70 2.01
CA LEU A 105 7.03 -9.04 1.32
C LEU A 105 7.24 -9.66 -0.07
N GLY A 106 8.49 -9.67 -0.56
CA GLY A 106 8.86 -10.40 -1.77
C GLY A 106 8.52 -9.69 -3.09
N CYS A 107 8.31 -8.36 -3.08
CA CYS A 107 8.16 -7.59 -4.31
C CYS A 107 9.47 -7.57 -5.10
N TYR A 108 9.35 -7.64 -6.41
CA TYR A 108 10.49 -7.58 -7.32
C TYR A 108 10.39 -6.38 -8.25
N PHE A 109 11.28 -5.42 -8.09
CA PHE A 109 11.38 -4.23 -8.94
C PHE A 109 12.53 -4.34 -9.93
N ASP A 110 12.46 -3.59 -11.03
CA ASP A 110 13.50 -3.57 -12.05
C ASP A 110 14.82 -3.04 -11.50
N ARG A 111 15.92 -3.63 -11.99
CA ARG A 111 17.28 -3.36 -11.52
C ARG A 111 18.15 -2.80 -12.65
N ASN A 112 19.12 -2.01 -12.27
CA ASN A 112 20.24 -1.65 -13.12
C ASN A 112 21.25 -2.82 -13.23
N PRO A 113 22.20 -2.77 -14.17
CA PRO A 113 23.24 -3.81 -14.29
C PRO A 113 24.08 -4.02 -13.02
N ASP A 114 24.28 -2.97 -12.22
CA ASP A 114 24.96 -3.00 -10.92
C ASP A 114 24.09 -3.52 -9.77
N ARG A 115 22.87 -4.02 -10.09
CA ARG A 115 21.85 -4.50 -9.15
C ARG A 115 21.19 -3.44 -8.26
N SER A 116 21.53 -2.18 -8.39
CA SER A 116 20.78 -1.09 -7.76
C SER A 116 19.33 -1.03 -8.30
N ARG A 117 18.41 -0.45 -7.52
CA ARG A 117 17.03 -0.26 -7.98
C ARG A 117 17.02 0.72 -9.15
N ARG A 118 16.40 0.31 -10.25
CA ARG A 118 16.22 1.20 -11.40
C ARG A 118 15.16 2.23 -11.07
N GLN A 119 15.56 3.49 -11.13
CA GLN A 119 14.66 4.63 -11.00
C GLN A 119 14.52 5.32 -12.35
N LYS A 120 13.33 5.76 -12.68
CA LYS A 120 13.04 6.46 -13.94
C LYS A 120 12.37 7.80 -13.69
N ALA A 121 12.42 8.66 -14.70
CA ALA A 121 11.67 9.91 -14.74
C ALA A 121 10.16 9.65 -14.71
N PHE A 122 9.44 10.57 -14.09
CA PHE A 122 7.99 10.64 -14.16
C PHE A 122 7.54 12.11 -14.18
N ALA A 123 6.36 12.38 -14.75
CA ALA A 123 5.86 13.74 -14.89
C ALA A 123 5.73 14.45 -13.53
N GLY A 124 6.16 15.72 -13.48
CA GLY A 124 6.08 16.56 -12.29
C GLY A 124 7.17 16.31 -11.25
N GLN A 125 8.21 15.54 -11.58
CA GLN A 125 9.36 15.32 -10.71
C GLN A 125 10.58 16.11 -11.19
N THR A 126 11.34 16.65 -10.25
CA THR A 126 12.63 17.31 -10.50
C THR A 126 13.81 16.33 -10.46
N PHE A 127 13.58 15.08 -10.05
CA PHE A 127 14.56 14.01 -9.99
C PHE A 127 13.95 12.66 -10.37
N ASP A 128 14.70 11.79 -11.02
CA ASP A 128 14.29 10.45 -11.45
C ASP A 128 14.20 9.51 -10.24
N ARG A 129 13.04 9.46 -9.58
CA ARG A 129 12.87 8.70 -8.32
C ARG A 129 11.83 7.58 -8.39
N THR A 130 11.30 7.27 -9.58
CA THR A 130 10.23 6.28 -9.71
C THR A 130 10.78 4.87 -9.84
N VAL A 131 10.69 4.07 -8.78
CA VAL A 131 10.95 2.62 -8.81
C VAL A 131 9.77 1.93 -9.48
N HIS A 132 10.03 0.93 -10.32
CA HIS A 132 8.99 0.31 -11.13
C HIS A 132 9.24 -1.18 -11.41
N LYS A 133 8.22 -1.87 -11.90
CA LYS A 133 8.26 -3.20 -12.50
C LYS A 133 7.66 -3.13 -13.89
N GLY A 134 8.46 -2.70 -14.88
CA GLY A 134 7.93 -2.36 -16.20
C GLY A 134 6.72 -1.44 -16.09
N SER A 135 5.58 -1.86 -16.66
CA SER A 135 4.25 -1.23 -16.53
C SER A 135 3.30 -1.94 -15.55
N LEU A 136 3.82 -2.86 -14.74
CA LEU A 136 3.02 -3.73 -13.86
C LEU A 136 3.28 -3.48 -12.38
N THR A 137 3.77 -2.31 -12.01
CA THR A 137 4.20 -2.01 -10.62
C THR A 137 3.07 -2.24 -9.61
N GLY A 138 1.88 -1.75 -9.89
CA GLY A 138 0.75 -1.93 -8.99
C GLY A 138 0.29 -3.38 -8.88
N ILE A 139 0.34 -4.13 -9.98
CA ILE A 139 0.02 -5.57 -10.00
C ILE A 139 1.04 -6.35 -9.18
N GLU A 140 2.34 -6.05 -9.31
CA GLU A 140 3.39 -6.67 -8.51
C GLU A 140 3.14 -6.44 -7.01
N ILE A 141 2.98 -5.18 -6.60
CA ILE A 141 2.76 -4.82 -5.20
C ILE A 141 1.51 -5.51 -4.65
N ILE A 142 0.37 -5.38 -5.33
CA ILE A 142 -0.89 -5.88 -4.79
C ILE A 142 -0.93 -7.42 -4.71
N ASN A 143 -0.31 -8.12 -5.67
CA ASN A 143 -0.24 -9.56 -5.63
C ASN A 143 0.62 -10.04 -4.46
N ARG A 144 1.80 -9.44 -4.24
CA ARG A 144 2.67 -9.81 -3.12
C ARG A 144 2.00 -9.54 -1.77
N LEU A 145 1.36 -8.38 -1.61
CA LEU A 145 0.61 -8.06 -0.39
C LEU A 145 -0.53 -9.07 -0.15
N ALA A 146 -1.29 -9.43 -1.17
CA ALA A 146 -2.36 -10.41 -1.05
C ALA A 146 -1.82 -11.81 -0.70
N GLU A 147 -0.74 -12.26 -1.36
CA GLU A 147 -0.06 -13.52 -1.04
C GLU A 147 0.40 -13.56 0.43
N GLN A 148 0.92 -12.45 0.96
CA GLN A 148 1.35 -12.35 2.34
C GLN A 148 0.18 -12.36 3.34
N VAL A 149 -0.97 -11.79 2.98
CA VAL A 149 -2.20 -11.89 3.77
C VAL A 149 -2.68 -13.34 3.83
N TRP A 150 -2.67 -14.06 2.70
CA TRP A 150 -3.00 -15.48 2.68
C TRP A 150 -2.03 -16.35 3.47
N ALA A 151 -0.74 -16.12 3.30
CA ALA A 151 0.31 -16.89 3.97
C ALA A 151 0.25 -16.78 5.51
N ARG A 152 -0.25 -15.65 6.03
CA ARG A 152 -0.41 -15.39 7.47
C ARG A 152 -1.77 -15.84 8.00
N GLY A 153 -2.65 -16.38 7.18
CA GLY A 153 -3.97 -16.84 7.60
C GLY A 153 -4.89 -15.70 8.08
N ILE A 154 -4.68 -14.48 7.60
CA ILE A 154 -5.54 -13.33 7.95
C ILE A 154 -6.92 -13.55 7.31
N ASP A 155 -7.99 -13.39 8.11
CA ASP A 155 -9.35 -13.63 7.69
C ASP A 155 -9.82 -12.66 6.59
N ARG A 156 -10.69 -13.15 5.71
CA ARG A 156 -11.20 -12.38 4.57
C ARG A 156 -12.70 -12.56 4.42
N LEU A 157 -13.38 -11.46 4.20
CA LEU A 157 -14.77 -11.42 3.76
C LEU A 157 -14.78 -10.82 2.34
N GLU A 158 -14.74 -11.71 1.34
CA GLU A 158 -14.81 -11.33 -0.06
C GLU A 158 -16.28 -11.17 -0.50
N GLU A 159 -16.54 -10.29 -1.49
CA GLU A 159 -17.88 -9.95 -1.97
C GLU A 159 -18.81 -9.37 -0.87
N HIS A 160 -18.22 -8.78 0.16
CA HIS A 160 -18.91 -8.14 1.27
C HIS A 160 -18.76 -6.61 1.20
N ARG A 161 -19.91 -5.93 1.16
CA ARG A 161 -19.95 -4.47 1.13
C ARG A 161 -20.31 -3.92 2.51
N ALA A 162 -19.43 -3.11 3.09
CA ALA A 162 -19.76 -2.33 4.27
C ALA A 162 -20.86 -1.32 3.91
N VAL A 163 -21.97 -1.32 4.65
CA VAL A 163 -23.11 -0.44 4.43
C VAL A 163 -23.31 0.58 5.53
N ALA A 164 -22.88 0.28 6.74
CA ALA A 164 -22.91 1.19 7.87
C ALA A 164 -21.87 0.81 8.92
N ASP A 165 -21.34 1.83 9.60
CA ASP A 165 -20.60 1.69 10.85
C ASP A 165 -21.49 2.25 11.98
N ARG A 166 -21.68 1.46 13.04
CA ARG A 166 -22.44 1.85 14.21
C ARG A 166 -21.52 1.72 15.42
N LYS A 167 -21.11 2.85 15.99
CA LYS A 167 -20.54 2.84 17.34
C LYS A 167 -21.61 2.38 18.32
N SER A 168 -21.35 1.29 19.03
CA SER A 168 -22.10 0.99 20.24
C SER A 168 -21.80 2.10 21.25
N VAL A 169 -22.83 2.87 21.60
CA VAL A 169 -22.77 3.76 22.76
C VAL A 169 -22.93 2.85 23.97
N VAL A 170 -21.85 2.67 24.71
CA VAL A 170 -21.86 2.05 26.05
C VAL A 170 -22.14 3.15 27.05
#